data_450311af0f666e0384149ac55016827e
#
_entry.id   450311af0f666e0384149ac55016827e
#
_cell.length_a   1.000
_cell.length_b   1.000
_cell.length_c   1.000
_cell.angle_alpha   90.00
_cell.angle_beta   90.00
_cell.angle_gamma   90.00
#
_symmetry.space_group_name_H-M   'P 1'
#
loop_
_entity.id
_entity.type
_entity.pdbx_description
1 polymer ?
#
loop_
_entity_poly.entity_id
_entity_poly.type
_entity_poly.pdbx_seq_one_letter_code
_entity_poly.pdbx_strand_id
1 'polypeptide(L)'
;MTNLAKILKYYPKGTKLYSPIYGEVLLDSVQSKSIYTLAKTNNGATLVVEFNHLGRLYYEFSNSECVLFPSKDQRDWDKFRIPAKKGDIMMFYDKSAVFMIDAMTDNYVTIIAYVDKYSIFRTGGRILLNYIPASEDMKKKFFDAMDKAGYTWDGETLKKKEPQFKPFDKVLVRDSESDKWRCALYSHFEPDGIYHYGTITGIYAMCIPFEGNEHLVGTTKNP
;
A
#
# COMPACT_ATOMS: atom_id res chain seq x y z
N MET A 1 9.31 15.08 19.81
CA MET A 1 10.30 15.44 18.78
C MET A 1 10.38 14.28 17.80
N THR A 2 10.20 14.55 16.51
CA THR A 2 10.07 13.53 15.44
C THR A 2 11.41 12.84 15.20
N ASN A 3 11.44 11.50 15.17
CA ASN A 3 12.64 10.72 14.87
C ASN A 3 12.82 10.64 13.34
N LEU A 4 13.70 11.47 12.79
CA LEU A 4 13.92 11.58 11.34
C LEU A 4 14.56 10.33 10.73
N ALA A 5 15.39 9.61 11.46
CA ALA A 5 15.94 8.36 10.98
C ALA A 5 14.86 7.31 10.71
N LYS A 6 13.79 7.30 11.52
CA LYS A 6 12.62 6.41 11.26
C LYS A 6 11.86 6.78 9.99
N ILE A 7 11.84 8.05 9.63
CA ILE A 7 11.21 8.55 8.40
C ILE A 7 12.13 8.28 7.22
N LEU A 8 13.36 8.80 7.28
CA LEU A 8 14.28 8.84 6.14
C LEU A 8 14.82 7.48 5.70
N LYS A 9 14.80 6.46 6.56
CA LYS A 9 15.23 5.10 6.18
C LYS A 9 14.42 4.50 5.02
N TYR A 10 13.23 5.03 4.73
CA TYR A 10 12.38 4.58 3.63
C TYR A 10 12.52 5.42 2.36
N TYR A 11 13.32 6.48 2.42
CA TYR A 11 13.57 7.32 1.25
C TYR A 11 14.77 6.80 0.45
N PRO A 12 14.73 6.91 -0.88
CA PRO A 12 15.84 6.48 -1.70
C PRO A 12 17.10 7.34 -1.45
N LYS A 13 18.26 6.73 -1.60
CA LYS A 13 19.52 7.46 -1.70
C LYS A 13 19.42 8.52 -2.79
N GLY A 14 19.94 9.72 -2.54
CA GLY A 14 19.83 10.86 -3.43
C GLY A 14 18.59 11.72 -3.20
N THR A 15 17.69 11.37 -2.25
CA THR A 15 16.59 12.26 -1.84
C THR A 15 17.13 13.63 -1.45
N LYS A 16 16.58 14.68 -2.07
CA LYS A 16 16.95 16.07 -1.78
C LYS A 16 16.38 16.49 -0.43
N LEU A 17 17.24 17.03 0.42
CA LEU A 17 16.95 17.60 1.71
C LEU A 17 17.61 18.98 1.81
N TYR A 18 17.37 19.70 2.88
CA TYR A 18 17.93 21.03 3.09
C TYR A 18 18.51 21.16 4.50
N SER A 19 19.69 21.79 4.58
CA SER A 19 20.26 22.25 5.84
C SER A 19 20.57 23.73 5.75
N PRO A 20 20.18 24.55 6.73
CA PRO A 20 20.60 25.97 6.79
C PRO A 20 22.11 26.18 6.75
N ILE A 21 22.86 25.16 7.19
CA ILE A 21 24.34 25.24 7.27
C ILE A 21 24.98 24.84 5.94
N TYR A 22 24.45 23.81 5.27
CA TYR A 22 25.08 23.21 4.08
C TYR A 22 24.28 23.45 2.79
N GLY A 23 23.14 24.12 2.85
CA GLY A 23 22.25 24.30 1.69
C GLY A 23 21.49 23.01 1.31
N GLU A 24 21.35 22.75 0.01
CA GLU A 24 20.80 21.48 -0.49
C GLU A 24 21.78 20.34 -0.19
N VAL A 25 21.26 19.28 0.42
CA VAL A 25 22.00 18.06 0.71
C VAL A 25 21.25 16.85 0.16
N LEU A 26 21.97 15.80 -0.22
CA LEU A 26 21.37 14.56 -0.74
C LEU A 26 21.48 13.45 0.30
N LEU A 27 20.41 12.77 0.58
CA LEU A 27 20.41 11.61 1.48
C LEU A 27 21.35 10.54 0.92
N ASP A 28 22.30 10.08 1.72
CA ASP A 28 23.22 8.98 1.35
C ASP A 28 22.78 7.66 2.00
N SER A 29 22.67 7.65 3.32
CA SER A 29 22.27 6.46 4.07
C SER A 29 21.69 6.83 5.44
N VAL A 30 20.94 5.91 6.03
CA VAL A 30 20.32 6.07 7.35
C VAL A 30 20.62 4.86 8.21
N GLN A 31 21.17 5.11 9.39
CA GLN A 31 21.38 4.13 10.45
C GLN A 31 20.42 4.40 11.62
N SER A 32 20.40 3.52 12.61
CA SER A 32 19.45 3.63 13.75
C SER A 32 19.53 4.97 14.50
N LYS A 33 20.73 5.57 14.58
CA LYS A 33 20.98 6.81 15.30
C LYS A 33 21.57 7.94 14.45
N SER A 34 21.90 7.67 13.19
CA SER A 34 22.60 8.60 12.30
C SER A 34 21.97 8.67 10.93
N ILE A 35 22.00 9.86 10.35
CA ILE A 35 21.55 10.17 9.00
C ILE A 35 22.76 10.76 8.27
N TYR A 36 23.20 10.12 7.19
CA TYR A 36 24.30 10.57 6.38
C TYR A 36 23.80 11.24 5.13
N THR A 37 24.35 12.41 4.83
CA THR A 37 24.01 13.20 3.63
C THR A 37 25.24 13.64 2.90
N LEU A 38 25.09 13.98 1.64
CA LEU A 38 26.14 14.54 0.78
C LEU A 38 25.83 16.00 0.51
N ALA A 39 26.72 16.89 0.92
CA ALA A 39 26.67 18.32 0.63
C ALA A 39 27.70 18.70 -0.45
N LYS A 40 27.38 19.70 -1.29
CA LYS A 40 28.34 20.31 -2.20
C LYS A 40 29.03 21.49 -1.52
N THR A 41 30.33 21.50 -1.56
CA THR A 41 31.13 22.64 -1.09
C THR A 41 31.24 23.71 -2.20
N ASN A 42 31.62 24.91 -1.84
CA ASN A 42 31.80 26.03 -2.79
C ASN A 42 32.86 25.76 -3.90
N ASN A 43 33.82 24.88 -3.63
CA ASN A 43 34.83 24.45 -4.60
C ASN A 43 34.41 23.21 -5.40
N GLY A 44 33.14 22.76 -5.29
CA GLY A 44 32.61 21.62 -6.02
C GLY A 44 32.88 20.23 -5.40
N ALA A 45 33.67 20.15 -4.31
CA ALA A 45 33.91 18.91 -3.62
C ALA A 45 32.61 18.40 -2.94
N THR A 46 32.55 17.10 -2.68
CA THR A 46 31.46 16.48 -1.95
C THR A 46 31.87 16.22 -0.51
N LEU A 47 31.10 16.73 0.43
CA LEU A 47 31.27 16.53 1.87
C LEU A 47 30.23 15.55 2.38
N VAL A 48 30.63 14.55 3.15
CA VAL A 48 29.71 13.71 3.91
C VAL A 48 29.39 14.42 5.22
N VAL A 49 28.09 14.66 5.46
CA VAL A 49 27.60 15.31 6.67
C VAL A 49 26.77 14.29 7.45
N GLU A 50 27.10 14.12 8.72
CA GLU A 50 26.37 13.24 9.63
C GLU A 50 25.45 14.06 10.55
N PHE A 51 24.18 13.68 10.58
CA PHE A 51 23.18 14.17 11.51
C PHE A 51 22.74 13.03 12.43
N ASN A 52 22.39 13.33 13.66
CA ASN A 52 21.76 12.35 14.53
C ASN A 52 20.30 12.06 14.09
N HIS A 53 19.65 11.11 14.75
CA HIS A 53 18.29 10.69 14.45
C HIS A 53 17.21 11.78 14.62
N LEU A 54 17.54 12.94 15.21
CA LEU A 54 16.67 14.11 15.35
C LEU A 54 16.99 15.20 14.32
N GLY A 55 17.91 14.97 13.38
CA GLY A 55 18.34 15.96 12.38
C GLY A 55 19.27 17.05 12.90
N ARG A 56 19.94 16.81 14.02
CA ARG A 56 20.95 17.70 14.61
C ARG A 56 22.33 17.27 14.15
N LEU A 57 23.28 18.18 14.05
CA LEU A 57 24.68 17.80 13.77
C LEU A 57 25.20 16.87 14.87
N TYR A 58 25.89 15.81 14.43
CA TYR A 58 26.31 14.74 15.36
C TYR A 58 27.28 15.22 16.44
N TYR A 59 28.11 16.20 16.12
CA TYR A 59 29.17 16.71 17.02
C TYR A 59 28.72 17.88 17.92
N GLU A 60 27.48 18.32 17.79
CA GLU A 60 26.97 19.42 18.64
C GLU A 60 26.31 18.89 19.92
N PHE A 61 26.47 19.65 21.00
CA PHE A 61 25.95 19.33 22.34
C PHE A 61 24.44 19.00 22.32
N SER A 62 23.99 18.25 23.30
CA SER A 62 22.66 17.67 23.46
C SER A 62 21.46 18.62 23.26
N ASN A 63 21.69 19.93 23.24
CA ASN A 63 20.67 20.99 23.13
C ASN A 63 20.67 21.71 21.76
N SER A 64 21.44 21.24 20.76
CA SER A 64 21.41 21.87 19.43
C SER A 64 20.02 21.72 18.77
N GLU A 65 19.65 22.69 17.93
CA GLU A 65 18.42 22.64 17.17
C GLU A 65 18.51 21.66 16.00
N CYS A 66 17.34 21.22 15.49
CA CYS A 66 17.28 20.47 14.25
C CYS A 66 17.72 21.39 13.10
N VAL A 67 18.69 20.93 12.30
CA VAL A 67 19.24 21.65 11.15
C VAL A 67 19.18 20.81 9.86
N LEU A 68 18.35 19.78 9.85
CA LEU A 68 18.03 19.01 8.66
C LEU A 68 16.51 19.10 8.41
N PHE A 69 16.11 19.49 7.21
CA PHE A 69 14.74 19.77 6.82
C PHE A 69 14.38 19.15 5.48
N PRO A 70 13.09 18.92 5.19
CA PRO A 70 12.61 18.43 3.90
C PRO A 70 13.04 19.30 2.72
N SER A 71 12.91 20.61 2.83
CA SER A 71 13.38 21.58 1.83
C SER A 71 13.65 22.95 2.47
N LYS A 72 14.13 23.91 1.68
CA LYS A 72 14.35 25.29 2.14
C LYS A 72 13.06 25.92 2.67
N ASP A 73 11.94 25.67 1.99
CA ASP A 73 10.65 26.28 2.28
C ASP A 73 9.73 25.39 3.14
N GLN A 74 10.08 24.12 3.32
CA GLN A 74 9.35 23.18 4.15
C GLN A 74 10.17 22.75 5.36
N ARG A 75 9.73 23.16 6.55
CA ARG A 75 10.39 22.83 7.83
C ARG A 75 9.67 21.74 8.60
N ASP A 76 8.45 21.40 8.21
CA ASP A 76 7.57 20.46 8.89
C ASP A 76 7.76 19.04 8.31
N TRP A 77 8.38 18.18 9.09
CA TRP A 77 8.60 16.79 8.73
C TRP A 77 7.29 15.97 8.65
N ASP A 78 6.25 16.38 9.34
CA ASP A 78 4.97 15.69 9.30
C ASP A 78 4.26 15.87 7.94
N LYS A 79 4.66 16.89 7.17
CA LYS A 79 4.22 17.12 5.80
C LYS A 79 5.15 16.53 4.73
N PHE A 80 6.30 16.02 5.13
CA PHE A 80 7.23 15.38 4.19
C PHE A 80 6.74 13.99 3.82
N ARG A 81 6.50 13.77 2.52
CA ARG A 81 5.89 12.54 2.01
C ARG A 81 6.86 11.74 1.17
N ILE A 82 6.79 10.43 1.31
CA ILE A 82 7.50 9.50 0.43
C ILE A 82 6.82 9.60 -0.94
N PRO A 83 7.57 9.92 -2.00
CA PRO A 83 7.02 9.88 -3.36
C PRO A 83 6.47 8.49 -3.64
N ALA A 84 5.22 8.43 -4.05
CA ALA A 84 4.57 7.18 -4.44
C ALA A 84 3.79 7.42 -5.73
N LYS A 85 3.70 6.39 -6.56
CA LYS A 85 2.97 6.40 -7.82
C LYS A 85 1.85 5.37 -7.80
N LYS A 86 0.95 5.46 -8.76
CA LYS A 86 -0.10 4.45 -8.95
C LYS A 86 0.48 3.04 -9.01
N GLY A 87 -0.11 2.13 -8.26
CA GLY A 87 0.32 0.74 -8.16
C GLY A 87 1.38 0.46 -7.09
N ASP A 88 2.01 1.49 -6.50
CA ASP A 88 2.95 1.26 -5.40
C ASP A 88 2.23 0.68 -4.18
N ILE A 89 2.86 -0.31 -3.56
CA ILE A 89 2.35 -0.94 -2.34
C ILE A 89 2.98 -0.28 -1.13
N MET A 90 2.12 0.34 -0.33
CA MET A 90 2.48 1.08 0.87
C MET A 90 1.80 0.46 2.10
N MET A 91 2.27 0.81 3.30
CA MET A 91 1.65 0.36 4.56
C MET A 91 1.67 1.47 5.60
N PHE A 92 0.81 1.37 6.61
CA PHE A 92 0.91 2.24 7.79
C PHE A 92 2.12 1.87 8.64
N TYR A 93 2.66 2.85 9.37
CA TYR A 93 3.81 2.64 10.29
C TYR A 93 3.58 1.55 11.33
N ASP A 94 2.34 1.43 11.83
CA ASP A 94 1.92 0.43 12.81
C ASP A 94 1.59 -0.93 12.19
N LYS A 95 1.75 -1.05 10.84
CA LYS A 95 1.42 -2.25 10.06
C LYS A 95 -0.05 -2.68 10.14
N SER A 96 -0.95 -1.78 10.53
CA SER A 96 -2.38 -2.08 10.65
C SER A 96 -3.07 -2.34 9.30
N ALA A 97 -2.51 -1.79 8.22
CA ALA A 97 -2.96 -2.11 6.87
C ALA A 97 -1.82 -1.95 5.85
N VAL A 98 -1.95 -2.66 4.75
CA VAL A 98 -1.16 -2.52 3.52
C VAL A 98 -2.11 -2.21 2.36
N PHE A 99 -1.72 -1.31 1.46
CA PHE A 99 -2.59 -0.77 0.43
C PHE A 99 -1.84 -0.42 -0.85
N MET A 100 -2.58 -0.43 -1.96
CA MET A 100 -2.08 -0.03 -3.28
C MET A 100 -2.54 1.38 -3.60
N ILE A 101 -1.61 2.25 -3.98
CA ILE A 101 -1.85 3.64 -4.33
C ILE A 101 -2.61 3.74 -5.67
N ASP A 102 -3.62 4.62 -5.73
CA ASP A 102 -4.24 5.07 -6.97
C ASP A 102 -3.71 6.46 -7.36
N ALA A 103 -3.95 7.45 -6.50
CA ALA A 103 -3.47 8.81 -6.72
C ALA A 103 -3.13 9.49 -5.39
N MET A 104 -2.29 10.52 -5.47
CA MET A 104 -1.88 11.32 -4.33
C MET A 104 -2.23 12.78 -4.56
N THR A 105 -2.81 13.42 -3.54
CA THR A 105 -3.06 14.85 -3.46
C THR A 105 -2.31 15.45 -2.29
N ASP A 106 -2.36 16.76 -2.11
CA ASP A 106 -1.68 17.45 -0.99
C ASP A 106 -2.21 17.00 0.39
N ASN A 107 -3.45 16.54 0.48
CA ASN A 107 -4.13 16.27 1.75
C ASN A 107 -4.43 14.79 2.02
N TYR A 108 -4.54 13.97 0.98
CA TYR A 108 -4.90 12.55 1.12
C TYR A 108 -4.37 11.72 -0.05
N VAL A 109 -4.39 10.42 0.15
CA VAL A 109 -4.10 9.42 -0.88
C VAL A 109 -5.37 8.64 -1.17
N THR A 110 -5.71 8.51 -2.46
CA THR A 110 -6.70 7.52 -2.91
C THR A 110 -6.00 6.18 -3.11
N ILE A 111 -6.68 5.12 -2.74
CA ILE A 111 -6.14 3.76 -2.84
C ILE A 111 -7.03 2.90 -3.72
N ILE A 112 -6.40 2.05 -4.51
CA ILE A 112 -7.07 1.07 -5.38
C ILE A 112 -7.68 -0.03 -4.53
N ALA A 113 -6.88 -0.55 -3.58
CA ALA A 113 -7.28 -1.62 -2.68
C ALA A 113 -6.40 -1.61 -1.42
N TYR A 114 -6.87 -2.27 -0.37
CA TYR A 114 -6.10 -2.47 0.86
C TYR A 114 -6.41 -3.81 1.54
N VAL A 115 -5.49 -4.25 2.37
CA VAL A 115 -5.64 -5.40 3.25
C VAL A 115 -5.45 -4.91 4.68
N ASP A 116 -6.44 -5.11 5.53
CA ASP A 116 -6.42 -4.70 6.92
C ASP A 116 -5.63 -5.69 7.82
N LYS A 117 -5.54 -5.40 9.11
CA LYS A 117 -4.89 -6.26 10.09
C LYS A 117 -5.49 -7.66 10.18
N TYR A 118 -6.73 -7.84 9.81
CA TYR A 118 -7.43 -9.12 9.79
C TYR A 118 -7.25 -9.90 8.49
N SER A 119 -6.41 -9.38 7.57
CA SER A 119 -6.15 -9.95 6.24
C SER A 119 -7.36 -9.95 5.30
N ILE A 120 -8.31 -9.04 5.53
CA ILE A 120 -9.48 -8.84 4.67
C ILE A 120 -9.10 -7.88 3.55
N PHE A 121 -9.23 -8.33 2.30
CA PHE A 121 -9.03 -7.50 1.10
C PHE A 121 -10.27 -6.67 0.81
N ARG A 122 -10.07 -5.39 0.51
CA ARG A 122 -11.12 -4.45 0.14
C ARG A 122 -10.66 -3.54 -0.99
N THR A 123 -11.58 -3.09 -1.82
CA THR A 123 -11.30 -2.19 -2.93
C THR A 123 -11.67 -0.75 -2.60
N GLY A 124 -10.90 0.19 -3.14
CA GLY A 124 -11.12 1.62 -2.98
C GLY A 124 -10.80 2.13 -1.58
N GLY A 125 -10.85 3.45 -1.43
CA GLY A 125 -10.69 4.12 -0.15
C GLY A 125 -9.86 5.40 -0.24
N ARG A 126 -9.80 6.11 0.89
CA ARG A 126 -8.94 7.28 1.09
C ARG A 126 -8.22 7.14 2.42
N ILE A 127 -6.97 7.51 2.45
CA ILE A 127 -6.15 7.53 3.66
C ILE A 127 -5.47 8.88 3.83
N LEU A 128 -5.18 9.23 5.08
CA LEU A 128 -4.32 10.35 5.42
C LEU A 128 -2.86 9.97 5.19
N LEU A 129 -2.02 10.96 5.02
CA LEU A 129 -0.67 10.90 4.49
C LEU A 129 0.40 10.28 5.43
N ASN A 130 0.09 9.27 6.23
CA ASN A 130 1.06 8.63 7.14
C ASN A 130 1.35 7.18 6.72
N TYR A 131 2.23 7.01 5.74
CA TYR A 131 2.56 5.70 5.19
C TYR A 131 4.05 5.58 4.86
N ILE A 132 4.49 4.35 4.69
CA ILE A 132 5.84 3.96 4.28
C ILE A 132 5.75 2.89 3.20
N PRO A 133 6.80 2.67 2.40
CA PRO A 133 6.85 1.53 1.49
C PRO A 133 6.62 0.22 2.24
N ALA A 134 5.80 -0.65 1.68
CA ALA A 134 5.56 -1.96 2.26
C ALA A 134 6.82 -2.81 2.20
N SER A 135 7.09 -3.57 3.28
CA SER A 135 8.10 -4.62 3.26
C SER A 135 7.71 -5.74 2.29
N GLU A 136 8.66 -6.55 1.85
CA GLU A 136 8.37 -7.66 0.93
C GLU A 136 7.34 -8.64 1.50
N ASP A 137 7.39 -8.90 2.81
CA ASP A 137 6.38 -9.74 3.49
C ASP A 137 4.98 -9.11 3.42
N MET A 138 4.88 -7.78 3.60
CA MET A 138 3.60 -7.08 3.52
C MET A 138 3.08 -6.98 2.08
N LYS A 139 3.97 -6.82 1.09
CA LYS A 139 3.60 -6.91 -0.33
C LYS A 139 3.06 -8.29 -0.66
N LYS A 140 3.76 -9.35 -0.23
CA LYS A 140 3.30 -10.73 -0.41
C LYS A 140 1.93 -10.93 0.22
N LYS A 141 1.74 -10.52 1.49
CA LYS A 141 0.44 -10.57 2.17
C LYS A 141 -0.66 -9.88 1.39
N PHE A 142 -0.37 -8.71 0.79
CA PHE A 142 -1.33 -7.96 -0.03
C PHE A 142 -1.74 -8.75 -1.28
N PHE A 143 -0.75 -9.25 -2.04
CA PHE A 143 -1.04 -9.98 -3.27
C PHE A 143 -1.71 -11.33 -3.02
N ASP A 144 -1.32 -12.05 -1.97
CA ASP A 144 -1.98 -13.31 -1.57
C ASP A 144 -3.46 -13.08 -1.19
N ALA A 145 -3.74 -12.00 -0.45
CA ALA A 145 -5.12 -11.64 -0.09
C ALA A 145 -5.93 -11.15 -1.31
N MET A 146 -5.32 -10.39 -2.22
CA MET A 146 -5.90 -9.97 -3.49
C MET A 146 -6.28 -11.18 -4.36
N ASP A 147 -5.35 -12.12 -4.48
CA ASP A 147 -5.53 -13.37 -5.24
C ASP A 147 -6.67 -14.21 -4.65
N LYS A 148 -6.67 -14.40 -3.33
CA LYS A 148 -7.72 -15.11 -2.59
C LYS A 148 -9.08 -14.43 -2.74
N ALA A 149 -9.14 -13.11 -2.83
CA ALA A 149 -10.37 -12.35 -3.07
C ALA A 149 -10.82 -12.38 -4.55
N GLY A 150 -10.08 -13.07 -5.43
CA GLY A 150 -10.42 -13.22 -6.84
C GLY A 150 -10.10 -11.99 -7.69
N TYR A 151 -9.06 -11.22 -7.30
CA TYR A 151 -8.61 -10.06 -8.08
C TYR A 151 -7.20 -10.29 -8.65
N THR A 152 -6.89 -9.55 -9.71
CA THR A 152 -5.56 -9.46 -10.31
C THR A 152 -5.24 -8.00 -10.65
N TRP A 153 -3.96 -7.66 -10.65
CA TRP A 153 -3.45 -6.35 -11.03
C TRP A 153 -2.61 -6.48 -12.31
N ASP A 154 -2.95 -5.72 -13.34
CA ASP A 154 -2.26 -5.76 -14.65
C ASP A 154 -1.18 -4.67 -14.83
N GLY A 155 -0.91 -3.87 -13.79
CA GLY A 155 -0.02 -2.72 -13.82
C GLY A 155 -0.73 -1.37 -13.89
N GLU A 156 -1.99 -1.34 -14.29
CA GLU A 156 -2.81 -0.13 -14.44
C GLU A 156 -4.17 -0.22 -13.74
N THR A 157 -4.80 -1.39 -13.80
CA THR A 157 -6.16 -1.59 -13.30
C THR A 157 -6.26 -2.84 -12.42
N LEU A 158 -7.12 -2.76 -11.41
CA LEU A 158 -7.53 -3.90 -10.62
C LEU A 158 -8.70 -4.58 -11.31
N LYS A 159 -8.52 -5.83 -11.72
CA LYS A 159 -9.55 -6.63 -12.40
C LYS A 159 -9.97 -7.79 -11.52
N LYS A 160 -11.25 -8.09 -11.55
CA LYS A 160 -11.73 -9.35 -10.99
C LYS A 160 -11.31 -10.48 -11.94
N LYS A 161 -10.78 -11.57 -11.38
CA LYS A 161 -10.42 -12.74 -12.16
C LYS A 161 -11.68 -13.33 -12.79
N GLU A 162 -11.63 -13.58 -14.07
CA GLU A 162 -12.66 -14.37 -14.71
C GLU A 162 -12.67 -15.78 -14.10
N PRO A 163 -13.82 -16.25 -13.68
CA PRO A 163 -13.91 -17.60 -13.17
C PRO A 163 -13.61 -18.61 -14.29
N GLN A 164 -12.94 -19.69 -13.94
CA GLN A 164 -12.66 -20.78 -14.89
C GLN A 164 -13.90 -21.66 -15.16
N PHE A 165 -15.12 -21.09 -15.10
CA PHE A 165 -16.34 -21.82 -15.40
C PHE A 165 -16.68 -21.73 -16.88
N LYS A 166 -17.14 -22.83 -17.42
CA LYS A 166 -17.74 -22.89 -18.78
C LYS A 166 -19.26 -22.75 -18.66
N PRO A 167 -19.94 -22.21 -19.66
CA PRO A 167 -21.40 -22.23 -19.71
C PRO A 167 -21.95 -23.63 -19.40
N PHE A 168 -22.97 -23.67 -18.49
CA PHE A 168 -23.60 -24.86 -17.96
C PHE A 168 -22.82 -25.66 -16.91
N ASP A 169 -21.64 -25.23 -16.51
CA ASP A 169 -20.99 -25.81 -15.34
C ASP A 169 -21.88 -25.66 -14.11
N LYS A 170 -21.92 -26.69 -13.27
CA LYS A 170 -22.65 -26.68 -12.02
C LYS A 170 -21.88 -25.89 -10.98
N VAL A 171 -22.53 -24.89 -10.39
CA VAL A 171 -21.90 -23.95 -9.45
C VAL A 171 -22.79 -23.76 -8.21
N LEU A 172 -22.18 -23.27 -7.13
CA LEU A 172 -22.88 -22.72 -5.99
C LEU A 172 -22.82 -21.20 -6.03
N VAL A 173 -23.93 -20.54 -5.81
CA VAL A 173 -24.06 -19.08 -5.88
C VAL A 173 -24.76 -18.52 -4.66
N ARG A 174 -24.43 -17.27 -4.29
CA ARG A 174 -25.13 -16.45 -3.30
C ARG A 174 -24.75 -14.97 -3.48
N ASP A 175 -25.50 -14.06 -2.86
CA ASP A 175 -25.24 -12.61 -2.96
C ASP A 175 -24.43 -12.04 -1.79
N SER A 176 -24.53 -12.64 -0.62
CA SER A 176 -23.80 -12.21 0.58
C SER A 176 -23.34 -13.39 1.43
N GLU A 177 -22.44 -13.12 2.38
CA GLU A 177 -21.97 -14.14 3.34
C GLU A 177 -23.08 -14.66 4.26
N SER A 178 -24.16 -13.89 4.45
CA SER A 178 -25.33 -14.29 5.24
C SER A 178 -26.32 -15.16 4.45
N ASP A 179 -26.20 -15.22 3.13
CA ASP A 179 -27.08 -16.00 2.29
C ASP A 179 -26.62 -17.47 2.21
N LYS A 180 -27.62 -18.34 2.03
CA LYS A 180 -27.35 -19.76 1.81
C LYS A 180 -26.88 -20.00 0.39
N TRP A 181 -25.89 -20.87 0.23
CA TRP A 181 -25.45 -21.33 -1.07
C TRP A 181 -26.59 -22.07 -1.80
N ARG A 182 -26.78 -21.71 -3.06
CA ARG A 182 -27.76 -22.31 -3.97
C ARG A 182 -27.04 -22.91 -5.15
N CYS A 183 -27.50 -24.09 -5.58
CA CYS A 183 -26.99 -24.72 -6.79
C CYS A 183 -27.59 -24.03 -8.02
N ALA A 184 -26.76 -23.72 -9.01
CA ALA A 184 -27.15 -23.13 -10.30
C ALA A 184 -26.28 -23.66 -11.43
N LEU A 185 -26.67 -23.36 -12.67
CA LEU A 185 -25.83 -23.58 -13.83
C LEU A 185 -25.25 -22.24 -14.27
N TYR A 186 -23.93 -22.17 -14.39
CA TYR A 186 -23.19 -20.98 -14.80
C TYR A 186 -23.53 -20.60 -16.23
N SER A 187 -23.63 -19.35 -16.55
CA SER A 187 -23.89 -18.83 -17.89
C SER A 187 -22.72 -17.99 -18.40
N HIS A 188 -22.41 -16.90 -17.71
CA HIS A 188 -21.39 -15.94 -18.13
C HIS A 188 -20.84 -15.13 -16.96
N PHE A 189 -19.79 -14.36 -17.20
CA PHE A 189 -19.20 -13.42 -16.25
C PHE A 189 -19.45 -11.98 -16.71
N GLU A 190 -19.92 -11.12 -15.81
CA GLU A 190 -20.11 -9.68 -16.03
C GLU A 190 -19.03 -8.89 -15.29
N PRO A 191 -17.97 -8.43 -15.97
CA PRO A 191 -16.86 -7.74 -15.31
C PRO A 191 -17.25 -6.39 -14.72
N ASP A 192 -18.20 -5.67 -15.34
CA ASP A 192 -18.57 -4.30 -14.97
C ASP A 192 -19.79 -4.22 -14.03
N GLY A 193 -20.38 -5.35 -13.64
CA GLY A 193 -21.55 -5.43 -12.78
C GLY A 193 -21.21 -5.39 -11.29
N ILE A 194 -22.20 -5.05 -10.45
CA ILE A 194 -22.15 -5.27 -8.99
C ILE A 194 -22.22 -6.78 -8.68
N TYR A 195 -22.99 -7.51 -9.49
CA TYR A 195 -23.10 -8.96 -9.48
C TYR A 195 -22.39 -9.49 -10.72
N HIS A 196 -21.44 -10.40 -10.53
CA HIS A 196 -20.53 -10.78 -11.61
C HIS A 196 -20.82 -12.13 -12.25
N TYR A 197 -21.59 -12.99 -11.57
CA TYR A 197 -21.77 -14.38 -11.98
C TYR A 197 -23.18 -14.61 -12.49
N GLY A 198 -23.31 -14.57 -13.81
CA GLY A 198 -24.56 -14.93 -14.51
C GLY A 198 -24.81 -16.43 -14.47
N THR A 199 -26.04 -16.80 -14.19
CA THR A 199 -26.55 -18.17 -14.26
C THR A 199 -27.82 -18.21 -15.10
N ILE A 200 -28.34 -19.39 -15.40
CA ILE A 200 -29.62 -19.52 -16.09
C ILE A 200 -30.81 -18.99 -15.28
N THR A 201 -30.65 -18.77 -13.97
CA THR A 201 -31.73 -18.33 -13.06
C THR A 201 -31.56 -16.92 -12.52
N GLY A 202 -30.41 -16.29 -12.74
CA GLY A 202 -30.14 -14.93 -12.24
C GLY A 202 -28.65 -14.60 -12.23
N ILE A 203 -28.31 -13.44 -11.67
CA ILE A 203 -26.95 -12.93 -11.52
C ILE A 203 -26.63 -12.83 -10.04
N TYR A 204 -25.43 -13.24 -9.62
CA TYR A 204 -25.01 -13.36 -8.22
C TYR A 204 -23.66 -12.72 -7.96
N ALA A 205 -23.43 -12.28 -6.71
CA ALA A 205 -22.18 -11.66 -6.29
C ALA A 205 -21.06 -12.68 -6.06
N MET A 206 -21.40 -13.90 -5.63
CA MET A 206 -20.46 -14.97 -5.28
C MET A 206 -20.79 -16.26 -6.04
N CYS A 207 -19.73 -16.92 -6.52
CA CYS A 207 -19.83 -18.17 -7.24
C CYS A 207 -18.61 -19.04 -6.94
N ILE A 208 -18.84 -20.33 -6.65
CA ILE A 208 -17.79 -21.34 -6.44
C ILE A 208 -18.15 -22.62 -7.23
N PRO A 209 -17.17 -23.49 -7.52
CA PRO A 209 -17.45 -24.79 -8.11
C PRO A 209 -18.42 -25.58 -7.23
N PHE A 210 -19.34 -26.32 -7.83
CA PHE A 210 -20.18 -27.26 -7.11
C PHE A 210 -19.35 -28.47 -6.66
N GLU A 211 -18.50 -28.99 -7.54
CA GLU A 211 -17.63 -30.12 -7.26
C GLU A 211 -16.67 -29.84 -6.09
N GLY A 212 -16.68 -30.69 -5.08
CA GLY A 212 -15.92 -30.52 -3.84
C GLY A 212 -16.56 -29.61 -2.80
N ASN A 213 -17.66 -28.90 -3.13
CA ASN A 213 -18.37 -27.97 -2.26
C ASN A 213 -19.84 -28.35 -2.03
N GLU A 214 -20.25 -29.54 -2.39
CA GLU A 214 -21.64 -30.02 -2.33
C GLU A 214 -22.24 -29.90 -0.92
N HIS A 215 -21.41 -30.07 0.09
CA HIS A 215 -21.78 -29.99 1.52
C HIS A 215 -22.19 -28.57 1.96
N LEU A 216 -21.89 -27.54 1.15
CA LEU A 216 -22.26 -26.15 1.44
C LEU A 216 -23.67 -25.81 1.01
N VAL A 217 -24.33 -26.61 0.14
CA VAL A 217 -25.70 -26.34 -0.33
C VAL A 217 -26.65 -26.14 0.84
N GLY A 218 -27.37 -25.02 0.83
CA GLY A 218 -28.32 -24.66 1.89
C GLY A 218 -27.70 -24.15 3.18
N THR A 219 -26.38 -23.98 3.24
CA THR A 219 -25.64 -23.42 4.38
C THR A 219 -25.12 -22.01 4.08
N THR A 220 -24.73 -21.27 5.13
CA THR A 220 -24.04 -19.97 5.05
C THR A 220 -22.54 -20.09 5.26
N LYS A 221 -22.01 -21.30 5.43
CA LYS A 221 -20.59 -21.56 5.68
C LYS A 221 -19.74 -21.17 4.46
N ASN A 222 -18.51 -20.73 4.70
CA ASN A 222 -17.52 -20.49 3.65
C ASN A 222 -16.80 -21.78 3.28
N PRO A 223 -16.29 -21.89 2.01
CA PRO A 223 -15.46 -23.01 1.54
C PRO A 223 -14.19 -23.15 2.34
#